data_7000910014268dd1ecf34f6740157c56
#
_entry.id   7000910014268dd1ecf34f6740157c56
#
_cell.length_a   1.000
_cell.length_b   1.000
_cell.length_c   1.000
_cell.angle_alpha   90.00
_cell.angle_beta   90.00
_cell.angle_gamma   90.00
#
_symmetry.space_group_name_H-M   'P 1'
#
loop_
_entity.id
_entity.type
_entity.pdbx_description
1 polymer ?
#
loop_
_entity_poly.entity_id
_entity_poly.type
_entity_poly.pdbx_seq_one_letter_code
_entity_poly.pdbx_strand_id
1 'polypeptide(L)'
;AVVGTARASSRTWFRLPFLAVCLAATATTVVLAGSDIAIIAVMRDIAAEGQIGLVLAVWGLGSLIGGLLYGALHRPISAFWLLAGLAAATFPMALASSTVQLAASGFVAGLLCAPTITATIDQASRIVPAQVRGEAMGWHGSFMTTGGAVGAPLAGLAIDRGGPGAGFVVVAAVGVVVAALGLTAVSVRRATASAT
;
A
#
# COMPACT_ATOMS: atom_id res chain seq x y z
N ALA A 1 44.64 -7.67 0.93
CA ALA A 1 43.91 -8.68 1.70
C ALA A 1 42.46 -8.27 1.69
N VAL A 2 41.63 -8.97 0.91
CA VAL A 2 40.15 -8.79 0.90
C VAL A 2 39.68 -9.46 2.18
N VAL A 3 39.29 -8.64 3.16
CA VAL A 3 38.64 -9.13 4.38
C VAL A 3 37.29 -9.69 3.92
N GLY A 4 37.16 -11.01 3.94
CA GLY A 4 35.91 -11.70 3.68
C GLY A 4 34.89 -11.33 4.75
N THR A 5 34.01 -10.39 4.44
CA THR A 5 32.81 -10.11 5.24
C THR A 5 31.93 -11.35 5.19
N ALA A 6 31.85 -12.07 6.31
CA ALA A 6 30.95 -13.20 6.45
C ALA A 6 29.52 -12.74 6.04
N ARG A 7 28.99 -13.27 4.93
CA ARG A 7 27.62 -13.04 4.50
C ARG A 7 26.70 -13.49 5.63
N ALA A 8 26.00 -12.53 6.25
CA ALA A 8 24.97 -12.86 7.22
C ALA A 8 23.95 -13.76 6.51
N SER A 9 23.71 -14.96 7.06
CA SER A 9 22.79 -15.93 6.48
C SER A 9 21.40 -15.29 6.38
N SER A 10 20.75 -15.40 5.23
CA SER A 10 19.37 -14.90 4.99
C SER A 10 18.37 -15.41 6.04
N ARG A 11 18.62 -16.57 6.64
CA ARG A 11 17.81 -17.14 7.73
C ARG A 11 17.78 -16.29 9.01
N THR A 12 18.73 -15.39 9.23
CA THR A 12 18.82 -14.62 10.49
C THR A 12 17.94 -13.37 10.50
N TRP A 13 17.68 -12.76 9.34
CA TRP A 13 16.91 -11.52 9.22
C TRP A 13 15.55 -11.69 8.51
N PHE A 14 15.34 -12.77 7.74
CA PHE A 14 14.08 -13.11 7.09
C PHE A 14 13.10 -13.69 8.13
N ARG A 15 12.57 -12.81 8.99
CA ARG A 15 11.71 -13.16 10.13
C ARG A 15 10.31 -12.59 9.94
N LEU A 16 9.37 -13.08 10.73
CA LEU A 16 7.97 -12.65 10.72
C LEU A 16 7.76 -11.12 10.66
N PRO A 17 8.53 -10.25 11.38
CA PRO A 17 8.33 -8.81 11.27
C PRO A 17 8.65 -8.25 9.88
N PHE A 18 9.70 -8.74 9.23
CA PHE A 18 10.08 -8.34 7.89
C PHE A 18 9.04 -8.79 6.87
N LEU A 19 8.59 -10.06 6.96
CA LEU A 19 7.52 -10.59 6.11
C LEU A 19 6.22 -9.81 6.27
N ALA A 20 5.84 -9.43 7.49
CA ALA A 20 4.64 -8.64 7.74
C ALA A 20 4.70 -7.27 7.04
N VAL A 21 5.87 -6.61 7.06
CA VAL A 21 6.07 -5.34 6.35
C VAL A 21 6.06 -5.56 4.83
N CYS A 22 6.65 -6.63 4.32
CA CYS A 22 6.59 -6.98 2.90
C CYS A 22 5.15 -7.27 2.44
N LEU A 23 4.34 -7.96 3.25
CA LEU A 23 2.92 -8.17 2.97
C LEU A 23 2.13 -6.86 2.98
N ALA A 24 2.46 -5.93 3.89
CA ALA A 24 1.86 -4.60 3.86
C ALA A 24 2.23 -3.84 2.57
N ALA A 25 3.48 -3.95 2.11
CA ALA A 25 3.92 -3.37 0.84
C ALA A 25 3.18 -4.00 -0.36
N THR A 26 3.01 -5.34 -0.38
CA THR A 26 2.20 -6.05 -1.38
C THR A 26 0.76 -5.55 -1.37
N ALA A 27 0.11 -5.49 -0.20
CA ALA A 27 -1.27 -5.03 -0.10
C ALA A 27 -1.42 -3.57 -0.54
N THR A 28 -0.44 -2.71 -0.22
CA THR A 28 -0.41 -1.32 -0.69
C THR A 28 -0.45 -1.27 -2.22
N THR A 29 0.43 -2.01 -2.90
CA THR A 29 0.49 -2.01 -4.36
C THR A 29 -0.70 -2.73 -5.00
N VAL A 30 -1.32 -3.72 -4.33
CA VAL A 30 -2.63 -4.29 -4.75
C VAL A 30 -3.70 -3.20 -4.75
N VAL A 31 -3.81 -2.41 -3.67
CA VAL A 31 -4.78 -1.30 -3.58
C VAL A 31 -4.53 -0.29 -4.69
N LEU A 32 -3.28 0.12 -4.91
CA LEU A 32 -2.94 1.14 -5.92
C LEU A 32 -3.24 0.64 -7.34
N ALA A 33 -2.65 -0.48 -7.76
CA ALA A 33 -2.81 -1.00 -9.11
C ALA A 33 -4.26 -1.39 -9.43
N GLY A 34 -4.99 -1.92 -8.43
CA GLY A 34 -6.40 -2.22 -8.61
C GLY A 34 -7.26 -0.96 -8.68
N SER A 35 -6.92 0.08 -7.92
CA SER A 35 -7.63 1.36 -8.00
C SER A 35 -7.44 2.06 -9.36
N ASP A 36 -6.25 1.95 -9.98
CA ASP A 36 -6.02 2.48 -11.33
C ASP A 36 -6.99 1.86 -12.35
N ILE A 37 -7.17 0.55 -12.30
CA ILE A 37 -8.12 -0.17 -13.18
C ILE A 37 -9.57 0.21 -12.87
N ALA A 38 -9.93 0.32 -11.58
CA ALA A 38 -11.26 0.68 -11.14
C ALA A 38 -11.63 2.14 -11.52
N ILE A 39 -10.68 3.09 -11.44
CA ILE A 39 -10.88 4.46 -11.94
C ILE A 39 -11.25 4.44 -13.41
N ILE A 40 -10.49 3.70 -14.24
CA ILE A 40 -10.76 3.60 -15.67
C ILE A 40 -12.16 3.02 -15.92
N ALA A 41 -12.53 1.97 -15.18
CA ALA A 41 -13.84 1.33 -15.32
C ALA A 41 -15.00 2.27 -14.95
N VAL A 42 -14.92 2.99 -13.82
CA VAL A 42 -15.93 3.98 -13.42
C VAL A 42 -16.03 5.11 -14.44
N MET A 43 -14.90 5.65 -14.92
CA MET A 43 -14.90 6.74 -15.88
C MET A 43 -15.49 6.35 -17.24
N ARG A 44 -15.35 5.08 -17.64
CA ARG A 44 -16.04 4.53 -18.82
C ARG A 44 -17.54 4.39 -18.59
N ASP A 45 -17.92 3.89 -17.44
CA ASP A 45 -19.34 3.68 -17.07
C ASP A 45 -20.13 4.99 -17.08
N ILE A 46 -19.53 6.09 -16.61
CA ILE A 46 -20.16 7.42 -16.62
C ILE A 46 -19.90 8.23 -17.91
N ALA A 47 -19.37 7.58 -18.96
CA ALA A 47 -19.06 8.20 -20.26
C ALA A 47 -18.17 9.45 -20.19
N ALA A 48 -17.19 9.45 -19.25
CA ALA A 48 -16.27 10.57 -19.00
C ALA A 48 -14.79 10.21 -19.24
N GLU A 49 -14.52 9.34 -20.19
CA GLU A 49 -13.19 8.77 -20.48
C GLU A 49 -12.11 9.86 -20.72
N GLY A 50 -12.48 10.96 -21.38
CA GLY A 50 -11.57 12.09 -21.62
C GLY A 50 -11.04 12.77 -20.35
N GLN A 51 -11.64 12.50 -19.18
CA GLN A 51 -11.27 13.09 -17.90
C GLN A 51 -10.46 12.12 -17.00
N ILE A 52 -10.14 10.91 -17.46
CA ILE A 52 -9.35 9.93 -16.70
C ILE A 52 -8.02 10.55 -16.24
N GLY A 53 -7.32 11.23 -17.15
CA GLY A 53 -6.06 11.90 -16.83
C GLY A 53 -6.21 12.95 -15.72
N LEU A 54 -7.32 13.69 -15.68
CA LEU A 54 -7.59 14.66 -14.62
C LEU A 54 -7.76 13.97 -13.26
N VAL A 55 -8.53 12.89 -13.18
CA VAL A 55 -8.72 12.12 -11.94
C VAL A 55 -7.40 11.57 -11.42
N LEU A 56 -6.58 10.99 -12.30
CA LEU A 56 -5.26 10.47 -11.94
C LEU A 56 -4.29 11.59 -11.53
N ALA A 57 -4.36 12.76 -12.17
CA ALA A 57 -3.54 13.92 -11.78
C ALA A 57 -3.93 14.45 -10.39
N VAL A 58 -5.23 14.51 -10.08
CA VAL A 58 -5.73 14.92 -8.76
C VAL A 58 -5.31 13.92 -7.68
N TRP A 59 -5.38 12.62 -7.97
CA TRP A 59 -4.85 11.59 -7.08
C TRP A 59 -3.34 11.74 -6.87
N GLY A 60 -2.57 11.92 -7.96
CA GLY A 60 -1.13 12.15 -7.91
C GLY A 60 -0.75 13.38 -7.09
N LEU A 61 -1.54 14.47 -7.21
CA LEU A 61 -1.38 15.67 -6.40
C LEU A 61 -1.60 15.37 -4.91
N GLY A 62 -2.64 14.60 -4.57
CA GLY A 62 -2.85 14.10 -3.21
C GLY A 62 -1.62 13.34 -2.69
N SER A 63 -1.08 12.42 -3.50
CA SER A 63 0.10 11.62 -3.15
C SER A 63 1.34 12.48 -2.93
N LEU A 64 1.55 13.49 -3.76
CA LEU A 64 2.64 14.46 -3.60
C LEU A 64 2.52 15.23 -2.27
N ILE A 65 1.35 15.80 -2.00
CA ILE A 65 1.09 16.55 -0.76
C ILE A 65 1.25 15.62 0.46
N GLY A 66 0.64 14.44 0.42
CA GLY A 66 0.75 13.46 1.49
C GLY A 66 2.19 13.02 1.76
N GLY A 67 2.97 12.79 0.71
CA GLY A 67 4.39 12.47 0.81
C GLY A 67 5.22 13.58 1.46
N LEU A 68 5.00 14.83 1.07
CA LEU A 68 5.67 16.00 1.65
C LEU A 68 5.31 16.17 3.14
N LEU A 69 4.01 16.06 3.48
CA LEU A 69 3.55 16.15 4.85
C LEU A 69 4.14 15.02 5.71
N TYR A 70 4.16 13.79 5.18
CA TYR A 70 4.75 12.65 5.89
C TYR A 70 6.25 12.81 6.09
N GLY A 71 6.98 13.32 5.08
CA GLY A 71 8.41 13.62 5.18
C GLY A 71 8.75 14.67 6.23
N ALA A 72 7.84 15.61 6.51
CA ALA A 72 7.99 16.62 7.55
C ALA A 72 7.68 16.11 8.97
N LEU A 73 7.09 14.92 9.13
CA LEU A 73 6.75 14.34 10.42
C LEU A 73 8.00 13.85 11.15
N HIS A 74 8.20 14.31 12.38
CA HIS A 74 9.33 13.90 13.23
C HIS A 74 9.17 12.48 13.80
N ARG A 75 7.98 11.89 13.73
CA ARG A 75 7.69 10.55 14.26
C ARG A 75 7.16 9.65 13.14
N PRO A 76 7.77 8.50 12.89
CA PRO A 76 7.27 7.57 11.88
C PRO A 76 5.93 6.97 12.32
N ILE A 77 4.95 7.02 11.43
CA ILE A 77 3.68 6.32 11.59
C ILE A 77 3.86 4.88 11.10
N SER A 78 3.24 3.93 11.80
CA SER A 78 3.29 2.52 11.37
C SER A 78 2.66 2.34 10.00
N ALA A 79 3.33 1.58 9.11
CA ALA A 79 2.84 1.24 7.78
C ALA A 79 1.44 0.59 7.81
N PHE A 80 1.12 -0.19 8.84
CA PHE A 80 -0.18 -0.83 8.97
C PHE A 80 -1.33 0.16 9.22
N TRP A 81 -1.09 1.24 10.00
CA TRP A 81 -2.09 2.30 10.19
C TRP A 81 -2.29 3.11 8.92
N LEU A 82 -1.21 3.40 8.20
CA LEU A 82 -1.30 4.11 6.91
C LEU A 82 -1.99 3.25 5.85
N LEU A 83 -1.71 1.94 5.80
CA LEU A 83 -2.40 0.99 4.92
C LEU A 83 -3.90 0.90 5.27
N ALA A 84 -4.25 0.86 6.56
CA ALA A 84 -5.65 0.87 6.99
C ALA A 84 -6.36 2.16 6.54
N GLY A 85 -5.71 3.30 6.70
CA GLY A 85 -6.21 4.59 6.24
C GLY A 85 -6.38 4.64 4.71
N LEU A 86 -5.37 4.19 3.96
CA LEU A 86 -5.41 4.11 2.49
C LEU A 86 -6.58 3.24 2.03
N ALA A 87 -6.71 2.04 2.58
CA ALA A 87 -7.80 1.14 2.26
C ALA A 87 -9.17 1.74 2.62
N ALA A 88 -9.30 2.36 3.80
CA ALA A 88 -10.53 3.03 4.19
C ALA A 88 -10.89 4.21 3.26
N ALA A 89 -9.89 5.01 2.84
CA ALA A 89 -10.07 6.12 1.91
C ALA A 89 -10.41 5.65 0.48
N THR A 90 -10.11 4.41 0.13
CA THR A 90 -10.44 3.82 -1.18
C THR A 90 -11.91 3.39 -1.27
N PHE A 91 -12.58 3.02 -0.16
CA PHE A 91 -13.98 2.61 -0.19
C PHE A 91 -14.95 3.66 -0.76
N PRO A 92 -14.87 4.96 -0.40
CA PRO A 92 -15.77 5.98 -0.96
C PRO A 92 -15.68 6.09 -2.49
N MET A 93 -14.55 5.73 -3.11
CA MET A 93 -14.38 5.75 -4.55
C MET A 93 -15.35 4.77 -5.26
N ALA A 94 -15.72 3.67 -4.57
CA ALA A 94 -16.68 2.70 -5.09
C ALA A 94 -18.11 3.27 -5.29
N LEU A 95 -18.44 4.34 -4.59
CA LEU A 95 -19.74 4.99 -4.62
C LEU A 95 -19.78 6.22 -5.55
N ALA A 96 -18.66 6.53 -6.20
CA ALA A 96 -18.56 7.70 -7.05
C ALA A 96 -19.41 7.53 -8.31
N SER A 97 -20.32 8.48 -8.52
CA SER A 97 -21.22 8.55 -9.68
C SER A 97 -20.92 9.75 -10.59
N SER A 98 -19.86 10.48 -10.31
CA SER A 98 -19.39 11.61 -11.11
C SER A 98 -17.86 11.75 -11.04
N THR A 99 -17.27 12.39 -12.06
CA THR A 99 -15.83 12.69 -12.11
C THR A 99 -15.36 13.46 -10.87
N VAL A 100 -16.17 14.44 -10.40
CA VAL A 100 -15.80 15.26 -9.25
C VAL A 100 -15.77 14.43 -7.96
N GLN A 101 -16.73 13.56 -7.75
CA GLN A 101 -16.74 12.67 -6.58
C GLN A 101 -15.57 11.69 -6.60
N LEU A 102 -15.28 11.12 -7.79
CA LEU A 102 -14.16 10.21 -7.94
C LEU A 102 -12.82 10.92 -7.74
N ALA A 103 -12.65 12.13 -8.28
CA ALA A 103 -11.45 12.94 -8.09
C ALA A 103 -11.27 13.36 -6.62
N ALA A 104 -12.35 13.79 -5.94
CA ALA A 104 -12.28 14.23 -4.55
C ALA A 104 -11.94 13.06 -3.60
N SER A 105 -12.59 11.91 -3.76
CA SER A 105 -12.27 10.69 -2.98
C SER A 105 -10.89 10.15 -3.33
N GLY A 106 -10.51 10.18 -4.61
CA GLY A 106 -9.18 9.82 -5.09
C GLY A 106 -8.07 10.72 -4.53
N PHE A 107 -8.32 12.02 -4.36
CA PHE A 107 -7.40 12.94 -3.70
C PHE A 107 -7.13 12.52 -2.25
N VAL A 108 -8.19 12.18 -1.50
CA VAL A 108 -8.06 11.73 -0.10
C VAL A 108 -7.28 10.42 -0.01
N ALA A 109 -7.57 9.45 -0.88
CA ALA A 109 -6.80 8.21 -0.95
C ALA A 109 -5.35 8.48 -1.36
N GLY A 110 -5.12 9.39 -2.30
CA GLY A 110 -3.81 9.86 -2.74
C GLY A 110 -2.96 10.38 -1.60
N LEU A 111 -3.51 11.18 -0.68
CA LEU A 111 -2.78 11.70 0.50
C LEU A 111 -2.12 10.59 1.32
N LEU A 112 -2.62 9.37 1.28
CA LEU A 112 -2.09 8.24 2.03
C LEU A 112 -1.20 7.30 1.19
N CYS A 113 -1.16 7.48 -0.15
CA CYS A 113 -0.42 6.64 -1.08
C CYS A 113 1.09 6.69 -0.81
N ALA A 114 1.73 7.85 -1.02
CA ALA A 114 3.17 8.01 -0.81
C ALA A 114 3.60 7.76 0.65
N PRO A 115 2.89 8.25 1.70
CA PRO A 115 3.18 7.91 3.08
C PRO A 115 3.20 6.42 3.36
N THR A 116 2.24 5.65 2.83
CA THR A 116 2.16 4.20 3.07
C THR A 116 3.36 3.48 2.45
N ILE A 117 3.71 3.79 1.20
CA ILE A 117 4.88 3.21 0.54
C ILE A 117 6.16 3.54 1.32
N THR A 118 6.36 4.82 1.65
CA THR A 118 7.55 5.28 2.38
C THR A 118 7.67 4.60 3.74
N ALA A 119 6.55 4.46 4.48
CA ALA A 119 6.55 3.79 5.77
C ALA A 119 6.92 2.30 5.67
N THR A 120 6.50 1.58 4.61
CA THR A 120 6.91 0.18 4.41
C THR A 120 8.40 0.06 4.15
N ILE A 121 8.98 0.95 3.34
CA ILE A 121 10.42 1.00 3.04
C ILE A 121 11.22 1.31 4.31
N ASP A 122 10.81 2.34 5.06
CA ASP A 122 11.48 2.75 6.28
C ASP A 122 11.45 1.63 7.35
N GLN A 123 10.28 1.03 7.59
CA GLN A 123 10.17 -0.09 8.52
C GLN A 123 10.98 -1.31 8.09
N ALA A 124 10.95 -1.69 6.81
CA ALA A 124 11.75 -2.79 6.30
C ALA A 124 13.24 -2.53 6.50
N SER A 125 13.71 -1.30 6.22
CA SER A 125 15.12 -0.91 6.38
C SER A 125 15.61 -0.90 7.83
N ARG A 126 14.72 -0.63 8.81
CA ARG A 126 15.04 -0.60 10.24
C ARG A 126 15.08 -1.99 10.87
N ILE A 127 14.34 -2.96 10.33
CA ILE A 127 14.25 -4.32 10.87
C ILE A 127 15.52 -5.13 10.57
N VAL A 128 16.21 -4.81 9.48
CA VAL A 128 17.34 -5.61 8.99
C VAL A 128 18.69 -4.96 9.30
N PRO A 129 19.75 -5.77 9.56
CA PRO A 129 21.11 -5.27 9.73
C PRO A 129 21.59 -4.50 8.49
N ALA A 130 22.47 -3.51 8.70
CA ALA A 130 22.99 -2.66 7.62
C ALA A 130 23.67 -3.45 6.49
N GLN A 131 24.36 -4.56 6.84
CA GLN A 131 25.11 -5.40 5.91
C GLN A 131 24.23 -6.10 4.86
N VAL A 132 22.98 -6.37 5.18
CA VAL A 132 22.02 -7.11 4.32
C VAL A 132 20.87 -6.24 3.83
N ARG A 133 20.91 -4.93 4.11
CA ARG A 133 19.82 -3.99 3.76
C ARG A 133 19.55 -3.96 2.26
N GLY A 134 20.58 -4.02 1.43
CA GLY A 134 20.40 -4.06 -0.03
C GLY A 134 19.61 -5.28 -0.50
N GLU A 135 19.94 -6.48 0.03
CA GLU A 135 19.22 -7.72 -0.28
C GLU A 135 17.75 -7.64 0.21
N ALA A 136 17.53 -7.14 1.42
CA ALA A 136 16.21 -6.97 1.99
C ALA A 136 15.35 -5.98 1.18
N MET A 137 15.93 -4.89 0.67
CA MET A 137 15.21 -3.96 -0.21
C MET A 137 14.89 -4.58 -1.57
N GLY A 138 15.74 -5.47 -2.09
CA GLY A 138 15.42 -6.26 -3.28
C GLY A 138 14.18 -7.15 -3.07
N TRP A 139 14.12 -7.86 -1.93
CA TRP A 139 12.94 -8.65 -1.55
C TRP A 139 11.70 -7.77 -1.38
N HIS A 140 11.81 -6.65 -0.66
CA HIS A 140 10.69 -5.71 -0.50
C HIS A 140 10.18 -5.22 -1.87
N GLY A 141 11.07 -4.86 -2.80
CA GLY A 141 10.70 -4.48 -4.17
C GLY A 141 9.98 -5.59 -4.92
N SER A 142 10.43 -6.86 -4.78
CA SER A 142 9.76 -8.02 -5.38
C SER A 142 8.34 -8.22 -4.84
N PHE A 143 8.12 -8.02 -3.54
CA PHE A 143 6.80 -8.06 -2.93
C PHE A 143 5.89 -6.94 -3.46
N MET A 144 6.40 -5.72 -3.62
CA MET A 144 5.66 -4.62 -4.23
C MET A 144 5.27 -4.92 -5.68
N THR A 145 6.20 -5.43 -6.48
CA THR A 145 5.93 -5.82 -7.88
C THR A 145 4.87 -6.91 -7.96
N THR A 146 4.94 -7.91 -7.08
CA THR A 146 3.93 -8.97 -7.00
C THR A 146 2.55 -8.40 -6.67
N GLY A 147 2.46 -7.43 -5.74
CA GLY A 147 1.22 -6.76 -5.41
C GLY A 147 0.62 -6.01 -6.61
N GLY A 148 1.45 -5.28 -7.35
CA GLY A 148 1.02 -4.60 -8.59
C GLY A 148 0.51 -5.58 -9.65
N ALA A 149 1.23 -6.70 -9.84
CA ALA A 149 0.86 -7.73 -10.82
C ALA A 149 -0.46 -8.45 -10.46
N VAL A 150 -0.79 -8.59 -9.16
CA VAL A 150 -2.02 -9.23 -8.69
C VAL A 150 -3.18 -8.25 -8.59
N GLY A 151 -2.91 -6.98 -8.23
CA GLY A 151 -3.94 -5.99 -7.93
C GLY A 151 -4.83 -5.66 -9.13
N ALA A 152 -4.23 -5.45 -10.31
CA ALA A 152 -4.96 -5.13 -11.52
C ALA A 152 -5.92 -6.26 -11.99
N PRO A 153 -5.48 -7.54 -12.12
CA PRO A 153 -6.37 -8.65 -12.44
C PRO A 153 -7.44 -8.89 -11.37
N LEU A 154 -7.10 -8.72 -10.08
CA LEU A 154 -8.05 -8.89 -8.99
C LEU A 154 -9.19 -7.87 -9.08
N ALA A 155 -8.85 -6.59 -9.33
CA ALA A 155 -9.84 -5.55 -9.55
C ALA A 155 -10.66 -5.81 -10.80
N GLY A 156 -10.03 -6.24 -11.92
CA GLY A 156 -10.73 -6.58 -13.16
C GLY A 156 -11.78 -7.68 -12.94
N LEU A 157 -11.40 -8.78 -12.28
CA LEU A 157 -12.33 -9.86 -11.94
C LEU A 157 -13.50 -9.41 -11.06
N ALA A 158 -13.25 -8.46 -10.14
CA ALA A 158 -14.30 -7.90 -9.31
C ALA A 158 -15.25 -7.01 -10.12
N ILE A 159 -14.71 -6.20 -11.02
CA ILE A 159 -15.46 -5.32 -11.92
C ILE A 159 -16.36 -6.15 -12.84
N ASP A 160 -15.84 -7.23 -13.44
CA ASP A 160 -16.60 -8.11 -14.34
C ASP A 160 -17.81 -8.76 -13.66
N ARG A 161 -17.77 -8.98 -12.34
CA ARG A 161 -18.83 -9.64 -11.58
C ARG A 161 -19.79 -8.68 -10.86
N GLY A 162 -19.27 -7.54 -10.41
CA GLY A 162 -20.00 -6.63 -9.50
C GLY A 162 -20.08 -5.19 -9.98
N GLY A 163 -19.63 -4.90 -11.20
CA GLY A 163 -19.61 -3.55 -11.77
C GLY A 163 -18.40 -2.72 -11.33
N PRO A 164 -18.26 -1.49 -11.86
CA PRO A 164 -17.04 -0.68 -11.75
C PRO A 164 -16.59 -0.41 -10.31
N GLY A 165 -17.54 -0.16 -9.39
CA GLY A 165 -17.24 0.09 -7.97
C GLY A 165 -16.68 -1.12 -7.22
N ALA A 166 -17.00 -2.35 -7.67
CA ALA A 166 -16.54 -3.58 -7.01
C ALA A 166 -15.03 -3.73 -7.00
N GLY A 167 -14.34 -3.16 -8.00
CA GLY A 167 -12.88 -3.13 -8.05
C GLY A 167 -12.28 -2.46 -6.82
N PHE A 168 -12.77 -1.27 -6.44
CA PHE A 168 -12.32 -0.55 -5.24
C PHE A 168 -12.61 -1.33 -3.96
N VAL A 169 -13.82 -1.90 -3.84
CA VAL A 169 -14.23 -2.65 -2.65
C VAL A 169 -13.31 -3.83 -2.39
N VAL A 170 -13.00 -4.62 -3.42
CA VAL A 170 -12.17 -5.82 -3.28
C VAL A 170 -10.74 -5.48 -2.91
N VAL A 171 -10.12 -4.51 -3.59
CA VAL A 171 -8.72 -4.15 -3.26
C VAL A 171 -8.61 -3.44 -1.91
N ALA A 172 -9.59 -2.61 -1.54
CA ALA A 172 -9.66 -2.01 -0.22
C ALA A 172 -9.83 -3.07 0.88
N ALA A 173 -10.67 -4.09 0.66
CA ALA A 173 -10.84 -5.20 1.59
C ALA A 173 -9.52 -5.95 1.83
N VAL A 174 -8.73 -6.21 0.78
CA VAL A 174 -7.38 -6.79 0.92
C VAL A 174 -6.49 -5.90 1.80
N GLY A 175 -6.50 -4.59 1.56
CA GLY A 175 -5.74 -3.63 2.37
C GLY A 175 -6.15 -3.64 3.84
N VAL A 176 -7.45 -3.63 4.14
CA VAL A 176 -7.99 -3.69 5.52
C VAL A 176 -7.58 -4.99 6.21
N VAL A 177 -7.74 -6.13 5.55
CA VAL A 177 -7.41 -7.46 6.13
C VAL A 177 -5.92 -7.52 6.49
N VAL A 178 -5.04 -7.13 5.57
CA VAL A 178 -3.60 -7.16 5.84
C VAL A 178 -3.21 -6.15 6.93
N ALA A 179 -3.80 -4.96 6.93
CA ALA A 179 -3.57 -3.98 7.98
C ALA A 179 -4.01 -4.49 9.35
N ALA A 180 -5.19 -5.10 9.45
CA ALA A 180 -5.71 -5.68 10.69
C ALA A 180 -4.82 -6.79 11.22
N LEU A 181 -4.40 -7.73 10.35
CA LEU A 181 -3.47 -8.81 10.73
C LEU A 181 -2.11 -8.26 11.20
N GLY A 182 -1.60 -7.23 10.54
CA GLY A 182 -0.34 -6.59 10.94
C GLY A 182 -0.45 -5.87 12.29
N LEU A 183 -1.54 -5.14 12.53
CA LEU A 183 -1.80 -4.44 13.80
C LEU A 183 -1.98 -5.42 14.95
N THR A 184 -2.72 -6.51 14.77
CA THR A 184 -2.88 -7.55 15.80
C THR A 184 -1.56 -8.24 16.12
N ALA A 185 -0.73 -8.55 15.13
CA ALA A 185 0.60 -9.12 15.35
C ALA A 185 1.53 -8.18 16.14
N VAL A 186 1.45 -6.86 15.90
CA VAL A 186 2.22 -5.86 16.64
C VAL A 186 1.71 -5.72 18.08
N SER A 187 0.39 -5.71 18.31
CA SER A 187 -0.20 -5.57 19.66
C SER A 187 0.12 -6.78 20.55
N VAL A 188 0.01 -7.99 20.03
CA VAL A 188 0.36 -9.22 20.76
C VAL A 188 1.83 -9.20 21.19
N ARG A 189 2.75 -8.81 20.30
CA ARG A 189 4.18 -8.71 20.65
C ARG A 189 4.48 -7.69 21.74
N ARG A 190 3.78 -6.56 21.76
CA ARG A 190 3.92 -5.55 22.83
C ARG A 190 3.42 -6.09 24.16
N ALA A 191 2.29 -6.79 24.16
CA ALA A 191 1.73 -7.39 25.38
C ALA A 191 2.65 -8.47 25.97
N THR A 192 3.26 -9.32 25.14
CA THR A 192 4.22 -10.33 25.63
C THR A 192 5.53 -9.72 26.14
N ALA A 193 6.00 -8.62 25.55
CA ALA A 193 7.23 -7.94 25.98
C ALA A 193 7.04 -7.13 27.30
N SER A 194 5.80 -6.76 27.66
CA SER A 194 5.51 -6.09 28.93
C SER A 194 5.22 -7.05 30.10
N ALA A 195 5.10 -8.36 29.82
CA ALA A 195 4.83 -9.41 30.80
C ALA A 195 6.09 -10.16 31.27
N THR A 196 7.25 -9.85 30.68
CA THR A 196 8.60 -10.35 31.04
C THR A 196 9.45 -9.28 31.68
#